data_525f1d8f98debe494d8ae9a9395baaf4
#
_entry.id   525f1d8f98debe494d8ae9a9395baaf4
#
_cell.length_a   1.000
_cell.length_b   1.000
_cell.length_c   1.000
_cell.angle_alpha   90.00
_cell.angle_beta   90.00
_cell.angle_gamma   90.00
#
_symmetry.space_group_name_H-M   'P 1'
#
loop_
_entity.id
_entity.type
_entity.pdbx_description
1 polymer ?
#
loop_
_entity_poly.entity_id
_entity_poly.type
_entity_poly.pdbx_seq_one_letter_code
_entity_poly.pdbx_strand_id
1 'polypeptide(L)'
;VGSVQAIRPAELKVPSTNLSNSFAGRLSGVVAVQRTGRPGADGSDFWIRGISTLSEATSPLIIIDGVQVSSADLNALDPEVIDGFSILKDATATAMYGTRGANGVMIVTTKSGQNLDKPIINFRVEGQISQPTKTPKFVDGATYMELFNEAVKNDGSPDVLYSQDLSLIHI
;
A
#
# COMPACT_ATOMS: atom_id res chain seq x y z
N VAL A 1 22.26 -10.30 -19.36
CA VAL A 1 21.11 -9.45 -19.65
C VAL A 1 20.33 -9.34 -18.33
N GLY A 2 20.48 -8.21 -17.63
CA GLY A 2 19.78 -7.96 -16.37
C GLY A 2 18.26 -7.89 -16.60
N SER A 3 17.45 -8.43 -15.66
CA SER A 3 16.00 -8.38 -15.73
C SER A 3 15.50 -6.98 -15.32
N VAL A 4 15.64 -6.03 -16.25
CA VAL A 4 15.04 -4.69 -16.13
C VAL A 4 13.72 -4.71 -16.88
N GLN A 5 12.65 -4.38 -16.20
CA GLN A 5 11.33 -4.25 -16.82
C GLN A 5 10.98 -2.76 -16.89
N ALA A 6 10.81 -2.26 -18.10
CA ALA A 6 10.29 -0.92 -18.34
C ALA A 6 8.79 -1.01 -18.65
N ILE A 7 7.99 -0.17 -18.06
CA ILE A 7 6.53 -0.15 -18.20
C ILE A 7 6.09 1.25 -18.57
N ARG A 8 5.16 1.32 -19.51
CA ARG A 8 4.59 2.60 -19.96
C ARG A 8 3.48 3.05 -18.99
N PRO A 9 3.43 4.33 -18.62
CA PRO A 9 2.42 4.86 -17.71
C PRO A 9 0.98 4.61 -18.17
N ALA A 10 0.75 4.57 -19.49
CA ALA A 10 -0.55 4.28 -20.07
C ALA A 10 -1.15 2.94 -19.61
N GLU A 11 -0.30 1.96 -19.29
CA GLU A 11 -0.72 0.64 -18.79
C GLU A 11 -1.13 0.66 -17.32
N LEU A 12 -0.74 1.70 -16.59
CA LEU A 12 -1.03 1.88 -15.15
C LEU A 12 -2.20 2.82 -14.89
N LYS A 13 -2.80 3.41 -15.94
CA LYS A 13 -3.99 4.27 -15.79
C LYS A 13 -5.18 3.47 -15.29
N VAL A 14 -5.39 3.52 -14.00
CA VAL A 14 -6.59 3.00 -13.32
C VAL A 14 -7.17 4.16 -12.54
N PRO A 15 -8.49 4.30 -12.48
CA PRO A 15 -9.12 5.23 -11.56
C PRO A 15 -8.91 4.73 -10.11
N SER A 16 -7.78 5.06 -9.55
CA SER A 16 -7.37 4.69 -8.19
C SER A 16 -6.72 5.88 -7.52
N THR A 17 -7.09 6.12 -6.27
CA THR A 17 -6.54 7.22 -5.46
C THR A 17 -5.04 7.04 -5.20
N ASN A 18 -4.59 5.78 -5.08
CA ASN A 18 -3.19 5.45 -4.80
C ASN A 18 -2.56 4.75 -5.99
N LEU A 19 -1.42 5.25 -6.44
CA LEU A 19 -0.68 4.67 -7.56
C LEU A 19 -0.28 3.22 -7.32
N SER A 20 0.06 2.85 -6.07
CA SER A 20 0.43 1.48 -5.69
C SER A 20 -0.66 0.45 -5.96
N ASN A 21 -1.95 0.83 -5.94
CA ASN A 21 -3.05 -0.06 -6.26
C ASN A 21 -3.07 -0.50 -7.72
N SER A 22 -2.46 0.30 -8.61
CA SER A 22 -2.35 -0.03 -10.04
C SER A 22 -1.24 -1.05 -10.35
N PHE A 23 -0.39 -1.39 -9.38
CA PHE A 23 0.74 -2.30 -9.59
C PHE A 23 0.30 -3.77 -9.60
N ALA A 24 -0.77 -4.11 -8.88
CA ALA A 24 -1.26 -5.47 -8.77
C ALA A 24 -1.61 -6.07 -10.14
N GLY A 25 -0.99 -7.19 -10.49
CA GLY A 25 -1.22 -7.91 -11.74
C GLY A 25 -0.69 -7.24 -13.03
N ARG A 26 -0.09 -6.03 -12.93
CA ARG A 26 0.43 -5.29 -14.08
C ARG A 26 1.95 -5.26 -14.14
N LEU A 27 2.59 -5.29 -12.99
CA LEU A 27 4.03 -5.32 -12.86
C LEU A 27 4.51 -6.76 -12.66
N SER A 28 5.16 -7.34 -13.66
CA SER A 28 5.71 -8.70 -13.55
C SER A 28 6.75 -8.78 -12.44
N GLY A 29 6.58 -9.74 -11.51
CA GLY A 29 7.47 -9.95 -10.37
C GLY A 29 7.31 -8.92 -9.24
N VAL A 30 6.25 -8.14 -9.27
CA VAL A 30 5.79 -7.31 -8.15
C VAL A 30 4.55 -7.95 -7.55
N VAL A 31 4.60 -8.20 -6.25
CA VAL A 31 3.45 -8.64 -5.46
C VAL A 31 2.93 -7.41 -4.75
N ALA A 32 1.70 -7.01 -5.03
CA ALA A 32 1.04 -5.92 -4.34
C ALA A 32 -0.16 -6.46 -3.55
N VAL A 33 -0.26 -6.05 -2.30
CA VAL A 33 -1.33 -6.48 -1.37
C VAL A 33 -1.95 -5.26 -0.73
N GLN A 34 -3.23 -5.08 -0.96
CA GLN A 34 -4.03 -4.10 -0.24
C GLN A 34 -4.53 -4.73 1.07
N ARG A 35 -3.99 -4.29 2.20
CA ARG A 35 -4.33 -4.84 3.51
C ARG A 35 -5.67 -4.33 4.04
N THR A 36 -6.08 -3.16 3.63
CA THR A 36 -7.33 -2.52 4.06
C THR A 36 -7.97 -1.79 2.89
N GLY A 37 -9.29 -1.82 2.82
CA GLY A 37 -10.10 -1.01 1.90
C GLY A 37 -10.69 0.23 2.59
N ARG A 38 -10.10 0.64 3.71
CA ARG A 38 -10.58 1.78 4.49
C ARG A 38 -10.36 3.07 3.68
N PRO A 39 -11.40 3.92 3.52
CA PRO A 39 -11.25 5.18 2.81
C PRO A 39 -10.11 6.03 3.40
N GLY A 40 -9.21 6.50 2.53
CA GLY A 40 -8.02 7.28 2.92
C GLY A 40 -6.82 6.46 3.43
N ALA A 41 -6.95 5.14 3.58
CA ALA A 41 -5.87 4.23 3.98
C ALA A 41 -5.90 2.95 3.12
N ASP A 42 -6.20 3.10 1.84
CA ASP A 42 -6.41 2.03 0.87
C ASP A 42 -5.20 1.80 -0.07
N GLY A 43 -4.04 2.33 0.26
CA GLY A 43 -2.79 2.07 -0.45
C GLY A 43 -2.36 0.60 -0.35
N SER A 44 -1.72 0.11 -1.39
CA SER A 44 -1.16 -1.24 -1.41
C SER A 44 0.30 -1.24 -0.99
N ASP A 45 0.65 -2.18 -0.12
CA ASP A 45 2.05 -2.58 0.10
C ASP A 45 2.50 -3.42 -1.09
N PHE A 46 3.74 -3.23 -1.54
CA PHE A 46 4.26 -4.01 -2.65
C PHE A 46 5.70 -4.46 -2.41
N TRP A 47 6.03 -5.62 -2.99
CA TRP A 47 7.33 -6.26 -2.89
C TRP A 47 7.79 -6.70 -4.28
N ILE A 48 9.09 -6.61 -4.50
CA ILE A 48 9.73 -7.12 -5.70
C ILE A 48 10.30 -8.51 -5.39
N ARG A 49 9.87 -9.54 -6.15
CA ARG A 49 10.19 -10.96 -5.94
C ARG A 49 9.65 -11.57 -4.62
N GLY A 50 8.70 -10.92 -3.97
CA GLY A 50 8.12 -11.38 -2.72
C GLY A 50 8.95 -10.98 -1.49
N ILE A 51 8.58 -11.51 -0.34
CA ILE A 51 9.25 -11.26 0.93
C ILE A 51 10.44 -12.22 1.02
N SER A 52 11.64 -11.72 0.81
CA SER A 52 12.88 -12.52 0.77
C SER A 52 13.68 -12.48 2.07
N THR A 53 13.32 -11.61 3.02
CA THR A 53 14.05 -11.41 4.27
C THR A 53 13.14 -11.53 5.47
N LEU A 54 13.71 -12.06 6.58
CA LEU A 54 13.07 -12.08 7.89
C LEU A 54 13.22 -10.75 8.65
N SER A 55 13.86 -9.74 8.02
CA SER A 55 14.03 -8.43 8.61
C SER A 55 12.80 -7.55 8.40
N GLU A 56 12.61 -6.56 9.27
CA GLU A 56 11.48 -5.62 9.20
C GLU A 56 11.45 -4.78 7.91
N ALA A 57 12.62 -4.55 7.29
CA ALA A 57 12.73 -3.78 6.05
C ALA A 57 12.55 -4.67 4.82
N THR A 58 11.31 -5.00 4.49
CA THR A 58 10.95 -5.81 3.31
C THR A 58 10.56 -4.98 2.09
N SER A 59 10.38 -3.67 2.25
CA SER A 59 9.97 -2.77 1.17
C SER A 59 11.09 -2.55 0.16
N PRO A 60 10.77 -2.45 -1.13
CA PRO A 60 11.75 -2.10 -2.16
C PRO A 60 12.22 -0.64 -2.02
N LEU A 61 13.40 -0.34 -2.53
CA LEU A 61 13.89 1.03 -2.65
C LEU A 61 13.15 1.74 -3.77
N ILE A 62 12.61 2.91 -3.49
CA ILE A 62 11.89 3.73 -4.47
C ILE A 62 12.71 4.98 -4.78
N ILE A 63 12.91 5.22 -6.06
CA ILE A 63 13.68 6.37 -6.56
C ILE A 63 12.85 7.10 -7.61
N ILE A 64 12.60 8.39 -7.39
CA ILE A 64 11.94 9.27 -8.36
C ILE A 64 12.97 10.29 -8.85
N ASP A 65 13.26 10.30 -10.14
CA ASP A 65 14.24 11.18 -10.79
C ASP A 65 15.60 11.23 -10.07
N GLY A 66 16.07 10.08 -9.57
CA GLY A 66 17.34 9.96 -8.87
C GLY A 66 17.27 10.23 -7.36
N VAL A 67 16.14 10.64 -6.82
CA VAL A 67 15.94 10.91 -5.39
C VAL A 67 15.21 9.75 -4.72
N GLN A 68 15.72 9.27 -3.59
CA GLN A 68 15.05 8.27 -2.77
C GLN A 68 13.83 8.87 -2.08
N VAL A 69 12.69 8.19 -2.19
CA VAL A 69 11.41 8.63 -1.63
C VAL A 69 10.73 7.50 -0.87
N SER A 70 9.68 7.86 -0.11
CA SER A 70 8.83 6.89 0.59
C SER A 70 7.71 6.35 -0.31
N SER A 71 7.06 5.26 0.14
CA SER A 71 5.86 4.74 -0.53
C SER A 71 4.69 5.73 -0.50
N ALA A 72 4.64 6.59 0.52
CA ALA A 72 3.62 7.64 0.61
C ALA A 72 3.82 8.71 -0.48
N ASP A 73 5.07 9.13 -0.71
CA ASP A 73 5.41 10.10 -1.76
C ASP A 73 5.11 9.53 -3.15
N LEU A 74 5.39 8.24 -3.36
CA LEU A 74 5.04 7.55 -4.60
C LEU A 74 3.53 7.52 -4.83
N ASN A 75 2.73 7.27 -3.79
CA ASN A 75 1.28 7.25 -3.89
C ASN A 75 0.67 8.64 -4.14
N ALA A 76 1.34 9.69 -3.68
CA ALA A 76 0.93 11.07 -3.92
C ALA A 76 1.26 11.57 -5.34
N LEU A 77 2.07 10.82 -6.10
CA LEU A 77 2.48 11.21 -7.44
C LEU A 77 1.32 11.00 -8.43
N ASP A 78 1.04 12.03 -9.22
CA ASP A 78 0.04 11.92 -10.30
C ASP A 78 0.56 10.98 -11.41
N PRO A 79 -0.17 9.94 -11.80
CA PRO A 79 0.20 9.06 -12.91
C PRO A 79 0.48 9.78 -14.23
N GLU A 80 -0.13 10.93 -14.45
CA GLU A 80 0.06 11.72 -15.69
C GLU A 80 1.44 12.37 -15.79
N VAL A 81 2.10 12.62 -14.65
CA VAL A 81 3.47 13.21 -14.61
C VAL A 81 4.53 12.16 -14.91
N ILE A 82 4.20 10.89 -14.81
CA ILE A 82 5.15 9.79 -14.97
C ILE A 82 5.42 9.54 -16.44
N ASP A 83 6.69 9.41 -16.79
CA ASP A 83 7.16 9.01 -18.11
C ASP A 83 7.37 7.48 -18.19
N GLY A 84 7.91 6.89 -17.13
CA GLY A 84 8.15 5.45 -17.10
C GLY A 84 8.50 4.90 -15.73
N PHE A 85 8.36 3.58 -15.62
CA PHE A 85 8.80 2.79 -14.48
C PHE A 85 9.85 1.78 -14.93
N SER A 86 10.91 1.66 -14.16
CA SER A 86 11.93 0.62 -14.33
C SER A 86 12.10 -0.14 -13.03
N ILE A 87 11.96 -1.47 -13.09
CA ILE A 87 12.10 -2.32 -11.92
C ILE A 87 13.36 -3.13 -12.05
N LEU A 88 14.30 -2.90 -11.13
CA LEU A 88 15.54 -3.64 -11.02
C LEU A 88 15.34 -4.80 -10.05
N LYS A 89 15.42 -6.02 -10.57
CA LYS A 89 15.18 -7.25 -9.81
C LYS A 89 16.47 -8.01 -9.52
N ASP A 90 17.47 -7.88 -10.38
CA ASP A 90 18.70 -8.66 -10.29
C ASP A 90 19.72 -8.02 -9.36
N ALA A 91 20.48 -8.86 -8.65
CA ALA A 91 21.53 -8.40 -7.76
C ALA A 91 22.57 -7.52 -8.45
N THR A 92 22.87 -7.79 -9.72
CA THR A 92 23.79 -6.99 -10.53
C THR A 92 23.27 -5.58 -10.77
N ALA A 93 21.96 -5.47 -11.08
CA ALA A 93 21.32 -4.18 -11.31
C ALA A 93 21.13 -3.39 -10.01
N THR A 94 20.85 -4.09 -8.91
CA THR A 94 20.66 -3.47 -7.59
C THR A 94 21.95 -3.15 -6.86
N ALA A 95 23.10 -3.73 -7.28
CA ALA A 95 24.41 -3.51 -6.68
C ALA A 95 24.82 -2.03 -6.62
N MET A 96 24.37 -1.21 -7.58
CA MET A 96 24.60 0.24 -7.59
C MET A 96 23.96 0.98 -6.39
N TYR A 97 22.97 0.35 -5.74
CA TYR A 97 22.22 0.92 -4.63
C TYR A 97 22.62 0.31 -3.28
N GLY A 98 23.62 -0.57 -3.27
CA GLY A 98 24.15 -1.20 -2.07
C GLY A 98 23.12 -2.06 -1.34
N THR A 99 23.22 -2.12 -0.03
CA THR A 99 22.32 -2.92 0.84
C THR A 99 20.87 -2.49 0.77
N ARG A 100 20.61 -1.22 0.46
CA ARG A 100 19.23 -0.69 0.30
C ARG A 100 18.51 -1.28 -0.91
N GLY A 101 19.25 -1.67 -1.96
CA GLY A 101 18.71 -2.32 -3.15
C GLY A 101 18.44 -3.82 -2.99
N ALA A 102 18.72 -4.44 -1.84
CA ALA A 102 18.61 -5.88 -1.64
C ALA A 102 17.20 -6.43 -1.90
N ASN A 103 16.16 -5.67 -1.58
CA ASN A 103 14.76 -6.01 -1.81
C ASN A 103 14.23 -5.58 -3.19
N GLY A 104 15.12 -5.21 -4.09
CA GLY A 104 14.80 -4.64 -5.40
C GLY A 104 14.70 -3.12 -5.39
N VAL A 105 14.78 -2.53 -6.57
CA VAL A 105 14.71 -1.07 -6.76
C VAL A 105 13.64 -0.74 -7.78
N MET A 106 12.77 0.19 -7.43
CA MET A 106 11.80 0.79 -8.34
C MET A 106 12.29 2.18 -8.72
N ILE A 107 12.54 2.42 -9.99
CA ILE A 107 12.92 3.71 -10.53
C ILE A 107 11.73 4.29 -11.28
N VAL A 108 11.31 5.46 -10.89
CA VAL A 108 10.27 6.24 -11.54
C VAL A 108 10.92 7.43 -12.22
N THR A 109 10.62 7.62 -13.48
CA THR A 109 11.07 8.77 -14.25
C THR A 109 9.88 9.66 -14.55
N THR A 110 9.99 10.95 -14.28
CA THR A 110 8.92 11.91 -14.60
C THR A 110 9.14 12.54 -15.97
N LYS A 111 8.08 13.05 -16.56
CA LYS A 111 8.13 13.73 -17.85
C LYS A 111 8.97 14.98 -17.74
N SER A 112 9.97 15.10 -18.60
CA SER A 112 10.78 16.30 -18.71
C SER A 112 10.11 17.30 -19.65
N GLY A 113 10.11 18.58 -19.26
CA GLY A 113 9.72 19.69 -20.13
C GLY A 113 10.79 20.12 -21.14
N GLN A 114 11.91 19.40 -21.20
CA GLN A 114 12.99 19.73 -22.13
C GLN A 114 12.58 19.38 -23.57
N ASN A 115 12.98 20.25 -24.50
CA ASN A 115 12.74 20.08 -25.95
C ASN A 115 11.25 20.09 -26.38
N LEU A 116 10.40 20.76 -25.64
CA LEU A 116 9.02 21.00 -26.07
C LEU A 116 8.96 22.35 -26.86
N ASP A 117 8.53 22.29 -28.10
CA ASP A 117 8.31 23.50 -28.92
C ASP A 117 7.14 24.36 -28.41
N LYS A 118 6.21 23.71 -27.72
CA LYS A 118 5.00 24.35 -27.16
C LYS A 118 4.67 23.76 -25.80
N PRO A 119 4.13 24.55 -24.85
CA PRO A 119 3.65 24.06 -23.59
C PRO A 119 2.47 23.10 -23.81
N ILE A 120 2.50 21.95 -23.14
CA ILE A 120 1.39 20.99 -23.13
C ILE A 120 0.60 21.23 -21.84
N ILE A 121 -0.65 21.65 -21.98
CA ILE A 121 -1.55 21.87 -20.85
C ILE A 121 -2.56 20.74 -20.83
N ASN A 122 -2.53 19.92 -19.78
CA ASN A 122 -3.50 18.88 -19.52
C ASN A 122 -4.40 19.32 -18.37
N PHE A 123 -5.70 19.18 -18.54
CA PHE A 123 -6.67 19.42 -17.49
C PHE A 123 -7.47 18.14 -17.25
N ARG A 124 -7.50 17.67 -16.00
CA ARG A 124 -8.22 16.48 -15.60
C ARG A 124 -9.03 16.75 -14.34
N VAL A 125 -10.28 16.35 -14.36
CA VAL A 125 -11.15 16.40 -13.17
C VAL A 125 -11.61 14.99 -12.88
N GLU A 126 -11.37 14.52 -11.66
CA GLU A 126 -11.84 13.22 -11.19
C GLU A 126 -12.66 13.40 -9.93
N GLY A 127 -13.76 12.67 -9.85
CA GLY A 127 -14.57 12.55 -8.64
C GLY A 127 -14.62 11.09 -8.21
N GLN A 128 -14.31 10.84 -6.95
CA GLN A 128 -14.37 9.51 -6.38
C GLN A 128 -15.19 9.52 -5.09
N ILE A 129 -16.07 8.53 -4.95
CA ILE A 129 -16.80 8.27 -3.71
C ILE A 129 -16.37 6.91 -3.20
N SER A 130 -15.74 6.89 -2.04
CA SER A 130 -15.30 5.66 -1.37
C SER A 130 -16.15 5.41 -0.15
N GLN A 131 -16.70 4.19 -0.04
CA GLN A 131 -17.46 3.76 1.12
C GLN A 131 -17.07 2.34 1.51
N PRO A 132 -17.11 1.98 2.81
CA PRO A 132 -16.86 0.62 3.23
C PRO A 132 -17.89 -0.33 2.63
N THR A 133 -17.46 -1.44 2.04
CA THR A 133 -18.36 -2.47 1.52
C THR A 133 -19.06 -3.23 2.64
N LYS A 134 -18.43 -3.31 3.81
CA LYS A 134 -18.96 -3.96 5.01
C LYS A 134 -18.44 -3.23 6.25
N THR A 135 -19.35 -2.86 7.13
CA THR A 135 -18.99 -2.38 8.48
C THR A 135 -19.16 -3.53 9.47
N PRO A 136 -18.25 -3.69 10.44
CA PRO A 136 -18.43 -4.67 11.51
C PRO A 136 -19.69 -4.30 12.31
N LYS A 137 -20.48 -5.30 12.62
CA LYS A 137 -21.58 -5.16 13.58
C LYS A 137 -20.99 -5.40 14.96
N PHE A 138 -21.04 -4.38 15.77
CA PHE A 138 -20.65 -4.51 17.18
C PHE A 138 -21.84 -5.05 17.97
N VAL A 139 -21.55 -5.86 18.97
CA VAL A 139 -22.54 -6.29 19.96
C VAL A 139 -22.84 -5.11 20.91
N ASP A 140 -24.01 -5.12 21.51
CA ASP A 140 -24.37 -4.18 22.55
C ASP A 140 -23.49 -4.35 23.79
N GLY A 141 -23.45 -3.34 24.67
CA GLY A 141 -22.58 -3.33 25.83
C GLY A 141 -22.82 -4.48 26.80
N ALA A 142 -24.07 -4.89 26.99
CA ALA A 142 -24.42 -6.01 27.86
C ALA A 142 -23.87 -7.32 27.33
N THR A 143 -24.14 -7.63 26.07
CA THR A 143 -23.61 -8.84 25.39
C THR A 143 -22.08 -8.84 25.37
N TYR A 144 -21.43 -7.68 25.17
CA TYR A 144 -19.97 -7.58 25.23
C TYR A 144 -19.43 -7.98 26.62
N MET A 145 -20.03 -7.48 27.70
CA MET A 145 -19.63 -7.79 29.08
C MET A 145 -19.82 -9.28 29.40
N GLU A 146 -20.91 -9.88 28.97
CA GLU A 146 -21.16 -11.33 29.14
C GLU A 146 -20.12 -12.17 28.40
N LEU A 147 -19.89 -11.91 27.12
CA LEU A 147 -18.92 -12.63 26.30
C LEU A 147 -17.50 -12.45 26.82
N PHE A 148 -17.15 -11.25 27.29
CA PHE A 148 -15.85 -10.99 27.89
C PHE A 148 -15.65 -11.80 29.18
N ASN A 149 -16.64 -11.83 30.07
CA ASN A 149 -16.59 -12.63 31.31
C ASN A 149 -16.52 -14.13 31.02
N GLU A 150 -17.21 -14.61 29.98
CA GLU A 150 -17.13 -16.00 29.52
C GLU A 150 -15.72 -16.33 29.02
N ALA A 151 -15.12 -15.44 28.23
CA ALA A 151 -13.74 -15.61 27.76
C ALA A 151 -12.75 -15.71 28.91
N VAL A 152 -12.85 -14.81 29.89
CA VAL A 152 -11.99 -14.79 31.09
C VAL A 152 -12.11 -16.08 31.90
N LYS A 153 -13.33 -16.61 32.07
CA LYS A 153 -13.55 -17.91 32.73
C LYS A 153 -12.93 -19.09 31.95
N ASN A 154 -13.07 -19.07 30.62
CA ASN A 154 -12.49 -20.10 29.75
C ASN A 154 -10.96 -20.10 29.77
N ASP A 155 -10.34 -18.93 29.97
CA ASP A 155 -8.89 -18.79 30.18
C ASP A 155 -8.43 -19.22 31.59
N GLY A 156 -9.34 -19.71 32.43
CA GLY A 156 -9.04 -20.22 33.76
C GLY A 156 -8.85 -19.17 34.85
N SER A 157 -9.20 -17.91 34.57
CA SER A 157 -9.18 -16.85 35.56
C SER A 157 -10.48 -16.86 36.40
N PRO A 158 -10.38 -16.86 37.73
CA PRO A 158 -11.57 -16.86 38.61
C PRO A 158 -12.27 -15.49 38.67
N ASP A 159 -11.57 -14.41 38.31
CA ASP A 159 -12.06 -13.06 38.46
C ASP A 159 -12.82 -12.58 37.23
N VAL A 160 -14.11 -12.33 37.39
CA VAL A 160 -14.93 -11.66 36.37
C VAL A 160 -14.75 -10.16 36.46
N LEU A 161 -14.41 -9.52 35.34
CA LEU A 161 -14.15 -8.09 35.28
C LEU A 161 -15.43 -7.26 35.40
N TYR A 162 -16.52 -7.77 34.83
CA TYR A 162 -17.83 -7.09 34.84
C TYR A 162 -18.79 -7.81 35.76
N SER A 163 -19.34 -7.10 36.77
CA SER A 163 -20.39 -7.66 37.61
C SER A 163 -21.72 -7.75 36.87
N GLN A 164 -22.59 -8.70 37.25
CA GLN A 164 -23.90 -8.84 36.65
C GLN A 164 -24.78 -7.59 36.77
N ASP A 165 -24.57 -6.79 37.84
CA ASP A 165 -25.31 -5.55 38.06
C ASP A 165 -25.02 -4.50 36.98
N LEU A 166 -23.79 -4.48 36.43
CA LEU A 166 -23.43 -3.57 35.36
C LEU A 166 -24.09 -3.92 34.00
N SER A 167 -24.38 -5.19 33.77
CA SER A 167 -25.09 -5.60 32.54
C SER A 167 -26.56 -5.18 32.53
N LEU A 168 -27.16 -4.98 33.71
CA LEU A 168 -28.55 -4.59 33.89
C LEU A 168 -28.81 -3.08 33.85
N ILE A 169 -27.76 -2.27 34.01
CA ILE A 169 -27.87 -0.77 34.03
C ILE A 169 -28.06 -0.18 32.62
N HIS A 170 -27.76 -0.94 31.58
CA HIS A 170 -27.80 -0.47 30.18
C HIS A 170 -28.97 -1.03 29.35
N ILE A 171 -30.01 -1.55 30.00
CA ILE A 171 -31.24 -1.92 29.32
C ILE A 171 -32.22 -0.75 29.32
#